data_e257b7f8617ee1a6483bf721a966407c
#
_entry.id   e257b7f8617ee1a6483bf721a966407c
#
_cell.length_a   1.000
_cell.length_b   1.000
_cell.length_c   1.000
_cell.angle_alpha   90.00
_cell.angle_beta   90.00
_cell.angle_gamma   90.00
#
_symmetry.space_group_name_H-M   'P 1'
#
loop_
_entity.id
_entity.type
_entity.pdbx_description
1 polymer ?
#
loop_
_entity_poly.entity_id
_entity_poly.type
_entity_poly.pdbx_seq_one_letter_code
_entity_poly.pdbx_strand_id
1 'polypeptide(L)'
;EILGNKGSKNKLDLEPEDEVAICEYAKTTFDSDFIFVTHFPSSKPPFYAMNSREDPRLAYKFDLLFRGLEITSGGQRIHDYQEQLDKMHAQGLDPEDFKYYLEAHKYGLPPHGGLGIGLERLVMKLLGLSNVRQASMFPRDINRLLP
;
A
#
# COMPACT_ATOMS: atom_id res chain seq x y z
N GLU A 1 10.24 8.41 14.84
CA GLU A 1 11.41 8.20 15.72
C GLU A 1 12.43 7.24 15.07
N ILE A 2 12.02 6.10 14.46
CA ILE A 2 12.96 5.12 13.85
C ILE A 2 13.83 5.79 12.78
N LEU A 3 13.24 6.55 11.88
CA LEU A 3 13.96 7.21 10.78
C LEU A 3 14.67 8.49 11.23
N GLY A 4 14.21 9.14 12.32
CA GLY A 4 14.78 10.37 12.84
C GLY A 4 14.96 11.43 11.74
N ASN A 5 16.16 12.05 11.70
CA ASN A 5 16.53 13.02 10.65
C ASN A 5 17.01 12.36 9.33
N LYS A 6 17.04 11.03 9.26
CA LYS A 6 17.49 10.26 8.09
C LYS A 6 16.34 9.85 7.17
N GLY A 7 15.09 10.02 7.62
CA GLY A 7 13.91 9.71 6.80
C GLY A 7 13.85 10.57 5.54
N SER A 8 13.18 10.04 4.54
CA SER A 8 12.94 10.70 3.25
C SER A 8 12.45 12.13 3.41
N LYS A 9 12.81 13.00 2.48
CA LYS A 9 12.26 14.34 2.34
C LYS A 9 10.76 14.33 2.03
N ASN A 10 10.26 13.23 1.48
CA ASN A 10 8.84 13.00 1.22
C ASN A 10 8.15 12.52 2.50
N LYS A 11 7.58 13.45 3.25
CA LYS A 11 6.86 13.14 4.50
C LYS A 11 5.52 12.40 4.31
N LEU A 12 5.12 12.15 3.07
CA LEU A 12 3.83 11.55 2.75
C LEU A 12 3.94 10.05 2.42
N ASP A 13 5.15 9.55 2.14
CA ASP A 13 5.38 8.17 1.73
C ASP A 13 6.76 7.68 2.16
N LEU A 14 6.95 6.34 2.15
CA LEU A 14 8.25 5.72 2.38
C LEU A 14 9.03 5.65 1.07
N GLU A 15 10.31 5.96 1.14
CA GLU A 15 11.26 5.69 0.07
C GLU A 15 11.93 4.32 0.31
N PRO A 16 12.55 3.70 -0.71
CA PRO A 16 13.18 2.39 -0.55
C PRO A 16 14.19 2.29 0.61
N GLU A 17 14.91 3.38 0.88
CA GLU A 17 15.87 3.44 2.00
C GLU A 17 15.17 3.44 3.36
N ASP A 18 13.97 4.04 3.44
CA ASP A 18 13.16 4.04 4.66
C ASP A 18 12.64 2.63 4.95
N GLU A 19 12.20 1.89 3.92
CA GLU A 19 11.75 0.49 4.03
C GLU A 19 12.86 -0.40 4.58
N VAL A 20 14.09 -0.25 4.06
CA VAL A 20 15.26 -0.98 4.55
C VAL A 20 15.53 -0.65 6.02
N ALA A 21 15.59 0.63 6.39
CA ALA A 21 15.88 1.05 7.75
C ALA A 21 14.82 0.57 8.76
N ILE A 22 13.53 0.58 8.38
CA ILE A 22 12.44 0.07 9.20
C ILE A 22 12.55 -1.45 9.39
N CYS A 23 12.89 -2.19 8.34
CA CYS A 23 13.09 -3.64 8.43
C CYS A 23 14.32 -3.99 9.29
N GLU A 24 15.41 -3.25 9.18
CA GLU A 24 16.60 -3.42 10.04
C GLU A 24 16.26 -3.18 11.52
N TYR A 25 15.47 -2.15 11.81
CA TYR A 25 14.96 -1.93 13.15
C TYR A 25 14.11 -3.11 13.65
N ALA A 26 13.19 -3.62 12.82
CA ALA A 26 12.37 -4.77 13.18
C ALA A 26 13.23 -6.02 13.47
N LYS A 27 14.24 -6.26 12.65
CA LYS A 27 15.17 -7.39 12.81
C LYS A 27 16.00 -7.28 14.08
N THR A 28 16.56 -6.11 14.34
CA THR A 28 17.45 -5.92 15.50
C THR A 28 16.70 -5.84 16.83
N THR A 29 15.47 -5.31 16.84
CA THR A 29 14.69 -5.07 18.07
C THR A 29 13.79 -6.26 18.43
N PHE A 30 13.20 -6.91 17.43
CA PHE A 30 12.17 -7.93 17.63
C PHE A 30 12.54 -9.30 17.04
N ASP A 31 13.73 -9.43 16.42
CA ASP A 31 14.13 -10.59 15.61
C ASP A 31 13.09 -10.98 14.54
N SER A 32 12.39 -9.99 14.00
CA SER A 32 11.36 -10.17 12.99
C SER A 32 11.86 -9.79 11.61
N ASP A 33 11.57 -10.64 10.63
CA ASP A 33 11.80 -10.35 9.21
C ASP A 33 10.66 -9.49 8.61
N PHE A 34 9.54 -9.32 9.34
CA PHE A 34 8.33 -8.62 8.89
C PHE A 34 8.04 -7.43 9.79
N ILE A 35 7.49 -6.37 9.20
CA ILE A 35 6.93 -5.24 9.94
C ILE A 35 5.79 -4.59 9.16
N PHE A 36 4.70 -4.26 9.87
CA PHE A 36 3.62 -3.45 9.32
C PHE A 36 3.90 -1.96 9.53
N VAL A 37 3.68 -1.17 8.49
CA VAL A 37 3.55 0.28 8.55
C VAL A 37 2.08 0.63 8.32
N THR A 38 1.49 1.44 9.21
CA THR A 38 0.05 1.73 9.19
C THR A 38 -0.22 3.22 9.30
N HIS A 39 -1.48 3.62 9.07
CA HIS A 39 -1.95 4.99 9.27
C HIS A 39 -1.22 6.03 8.40
N PHE A 40 -1.23 5.79 7.09
CA PHE A 40 -0.69 6.75 6.12
C PHE A 40 -1.51 8.05 6.10
N PRO A 41 -0.88 9.20 5.74
CA PRO A 41 -1.61 10.45 5.56
C PRO A 41 -2.76 10.29 4.57
N SER A 42 -3.95 10.76 4.90
CA SER A 42 -5.20 10.54 4.12
C SER A 42 -5.20 11.09 2.69
N SER A 43 -4.28 12.00 2.37
CA SER A 43 -4.08 12.57 1.03
C SER A 43 -3.36 11.63 0.07
N LYS A 44 -2.67 10.59 0.56
CA LYS A 44 -1.81 9.70 -0.24
C LYS A 44 -2.54 8.47 -0.80
N PRO A 45 -3.37 7.75 -0.02
CA PRO A 45 -4.00 6.52 -0.46
C PRO A 45 -4.98 6.71 -1.62
N PRO A 46 -5.27 5.62 -2.38
CA PRO A 46 -6.29 5.64 -3.43
C PRO A 46 -7.66 6.07 -2.91
N PHE A 47 -8.49 6.54 -3.81
CA PHE A 47 -9.84 7.08 -3.53
C PHE A 47 -10.77 6.12 -2.75
N TYR A 48 -10.50 4.82 -2.80
CA TYR A 48 -11.30 3.81 -2.10
C TYR A 48 -10.84 3.55 -0.65
N ALA A 49 -9.71 4.08 -0.22
CA ALA A 49 -9.21 3.85 1.13
C ALA A 49 -9.95 4.72 2.14
N MET A 50 -10.44 4.09 3.22
CA MET A 50 -11.17 4.76 4.27
C MET A 50 -10.24 5.62 5.13
N ASN A 51 -10.66 6.84 5.45
CA ASN A 51 -9.97 7.64 6.45
C ASN A 51 -10.23 7.09 7.86
N SER A 52 -9.27 7.27 8.76
CA SER A 52 -9.46 6.94 10.17
C SER A 52 -10.62 7.77 10.76
N ARG A 53 -11.48 7.11 11.53
CA ARG A 53 -12.56 7.78 12.24
C ARG A 53 -12.07 8.52 13.48
N GLU A 54 -10.92 8.14 14.00
CA GLU A 54 -10.26 8.76 15.17
C GLU A 54 -9.46 9.99 14.77
N ASP A 55 -8.73 9.93 13.65
CA ASP A 55 -8.00 11.04 13.06
C ASP A 55 -8.17 11.05 11.53
N PRO A 56 -9.09 11.88 11.00
CA PRO A 56 -9.36 11.94 9.56
C PRO A 56 -8.17 12.37 8.68
N ARG A 57 -7.08 12.86 9.29
CA ARG A 57 -5.84 13.17 8.57
C ARG A 57 -5.07 11.90 8.17
N LEU A 58 -5.43 10.76 8.76
CA LEU A 58 -4.85 9.45 8.51
C LEU A 58 -5.84 8.55 7.77
N ALA A 59 -5.34 7.54 7.08
CA ALA A 59 -6.14 6.51 6.45
C ALA A 59 -5.85 5.13 7.07
N TYR A 60 -6.85 4.26 7.09
CA TYR A 60 -6.70 2.85 7.46
C TYR A 60 -6.01 2.05 6.35
N LYS A 61 -4.84 2.55 5.93
CA LYS A 61 -3.93 1.87 5.00
C LYS A 61 -2.81 1.20 5.79
N PHE A 62 -2.35 0.07 5.30
CA PHE A 62 -1.14 -0.59 5.77
C PHE A 62 -0.28 -1.07 4.62
N ASP A 63 1.02 -1.12 4.86
CA ASP A 63 1.98 -1.83 4.03
C ASP A 63 2.71 -2.86 4.90
N LEU A 64 2.91 -4.05 4.36
CA LEU A 64 3.73 -5.10 4.98
C LEU A 64 5.09 -5.10 4.31
N LEU A 65 6.10 -4.80 5.09
CA LEU A 65 7.50 -4.86 4.66
C LEU A 65 8.11 -6.21 5.06
N PHE A 66 8.91 -6.77 4.17
CA PHE A 66 9.64 -8.02 4.37
C PHE A 66 11.08 -7.87 3.87
N ARG A 67 12.04 -7.98 4.80
CA ARG A 67 13.48 -7.91 4.51
C ARG A 67 13.86 -6.70 3.63
N GLY A 68 13.37 -5.51 3.99
CA GLY A 68 13.69 -4.25 3.31
C GLY A 68 12.91 -3.99 2.02
N LEU A 69 11.72 -4.58 1.86
CA LEU A 69 10.87 -4.35 0.69
C LEU A 69 9.38 -4.47 1.04
N GLU A 70 8.56 -3.55 0.55
CA GLU A 70 7.11 -3.70 0.56
C GLU A 70 6.69 -4.89 -0.31
N ILE A 71 6.04 -5.88 0.32
CA ILE A 71 5.49 -7.06 -0.36
C ILE A 71 3.97 -7.05 -0.45
N THR A 72 3.30 -6.29 0.40
CA THR A 72 1.84 -6.22 0.45
C THR A 72 1.43 -4.80 0.80
N SER A 73 0.44 -4.29 0.10
CA SER A 73 -0.28 -3.07 0.45
C SER A 73 -1.77 -3.35 0.56
N GLY A 74 -2.44 -2.75 1.53
CA GLY A 74 -3.85 -2.95 1.75
C GLY A 74 -4.46 -1.93 2.69
N GLY A 75 -5.74 -2.15 3.02
CA GLY A 75 -6.44 -1.28 3.96
C GLY A 75 -7.92 -1.56 4.05
N GLN A 76 -8.57 -0.87 4.96
CA GLN A 76 -10.01 -0.80 5.01
C GLN A 76 -10.52 0.09 3.88
N ARG A 77 -11.57 -0.34 3.21
CA ARG A 77 -12.19 0.40 2.11
C ARG A 77 -13.42 1.17 2.57
N ILE A 78 -13.70 2.27 1.90
CA ILE A 78 -14.97 2.99 2.06
C ILE A 78 -16.09 2.06 1.58
N HIS A 79 -17.17 1.98 2.35
CA HIS A 79 -18.34 1.17 2.02
C HIS A 79 -19.62 2.00 1.95
N ASP A 80 -19.64 3.20 2.54
CA ASP A 80 -20.71 4.16 2.40
C ASP A 80 -20.64 4.90 1.06
N TYR A 81 -21.78 5.03 0.38
CA TYR A 81 -21.84 5.63 -0.95
C TYR A 81 -21.48 7.11 -0.95
N GLN A 82 -22.03 7.87 0.03
CA GLN A 82 -21.77 9.31 0.10
C GLN A 82 -20.31 9.61 0.47
N GLU A 83 -19.77 8.87 1.44
CA GLU A 83 -18.36 8.99 1.83
C GLU A 83 -17.43 8.70 0.64
N GLN A 84 -17.81 7.71 -0.21
CA GLN A 84 -17.04 7.39 -1.42
C GLN A 84 -17.06 8.52 -2.44
N LEU A 85 -18.23 9.14 -2.67
CA LEU A 85 -18.36 10.30 -3.56
C LEU A 85 -17.54 11.49 -3.06
N ASP A 86 -17.64 11.79 -1.78
CA ASP A 86 -16.94 12.92 -1.16
C ASP A 86 -15.41 12.76 -1.29
N LYS A 87 -14.91 11.52 -1.09
CA LYS A 87 -13.50 11.20 -1.26
C LYS A 87 -13.05 11.36 -2.71
N MET A 88 -13.84 10.90 -3.69
CA MET A 88 -13.55 11.07 -5.11
C MET A 88 -13.49 12.55 -5.49
N HIS A 89 -14.47 13.33 -5.11
CA HIS A 89 -14.49 14.77 -5.38
C HIS A 89 -13.27 15.48 -4.76
N ALA A 90 -12.93 15.13 -3.52
CA ALA A 90 -11.75 15.69 -2.85
C ALA A 90 -10.44 15.39 -3.57
N GLN A 91 -10.39 14.29 -4.34
CA GLN A 91 -9.24 13.91 -5.17
C GLN A 91 -9.35 14.38 -6.63
N GLY A 92 -10.39 15.11 -6.98
CA GLY A 92 -10.61 15.64 -8.34
C GLY A 92 -11.02 14.58 -9.36
N LEU A 93 -11.59 13.46 -8.90
CA LEU A 93 -12.09 12.39 -9.77
C LEU A 93 -13.55 12.62 -10.12
N ASP A 94 -13.92 12.32 -11.38
CA ASP A 94 -15.31 12.34 -11.83
C ASP A 94 -15.99 11.00 -11.46
N PRO A 95 -17.04 11.00 -10.61
CA PRO A 95 -17.78 9.78 -10.27
C PRO A 95 -18.40 9.05 -11.46
N GLU A 96 -18.70 9.74 -12.56
CA GLU A 96 -19.27 9.10 -13.77
C GLU A 96 -18.27 8.11 -14.42
N ASP A 97 -16.98 8.38 -14.34
CA ASP A 97 -15.96 7.45 -14.83
C ASP A 97 -15.91 6.13 -14.01
N PHE A 98 -16.46 6.17 -12.79
CA PHE A 98 -16.46 5.06 -11.83
C PHE A 98 -17.86 4.51 -11.54
N LYS A 99 -18.86 4.80 -12.38
CA LYS A 99 -20.27 4.45 -12.13
C LYS A 99 -20.50 2.98 -11.78
N TYR A 100 -19.83 2.04 -12.45
CA TYR A 100 -19.96 0.61 -12.18
C TYR A 100 -19.36 0.20 -10.83
N TYR A 101 -18.27 0.84 -10.43
CA TYR A 101 -17.70 0.67 -9.09
C TYR A 101 -18.65 1.20 -8.02
N LEU A 102 -19.21 2.39 -8.24
CA LEU A 102 -20.12 3.06 -7.31
C LEU A 102 -21.48 2.36 -7.22
N GLU A 103 -21.88 1.59 -8.22
CA GLU A 103 -23.13 0.85 -8.21
C GLU A 103 -23.22 -0.14 -7.04
N ALA A 104 -22.14 -0.83 -6.72
CA ALA A 104 -22.07 -1.70 -5.56
C ALA A 104 -22.33 -0.97 -4.24
N HIS A 105 -21.83 0.26 -4.11
CA HIS A 105 -22.06 1.08 -2.92
C HIS A 105 -23.54 1.50 -2.79
N LYS A 106 -24.21 1.81 -3.90
CA LYS A 106 -25.64 2.15 -3.91
C LYS A 106 -26.54 1.02 -3.39
N TYR A 107 -26.12 -0.24 -3.64
CA TYR A 107 -26.86 -1.42 -3.18
C TYR A 107 -26.46 -1.88 -1.76
N GLY A 108 -25.61 -1.15 -1.05
CA GLY A 108 -25.29 -1.41 0.35
C GLY A 108 -24.11 -2.36 0.52
N LEU A 109 -22.92 -1.88 0.20
CA LEU A 109 -21.69 -2.62 0.42
C LEU A 109 -21.42 -2.77 1.93
N PRO A 110 -21.13 -3.98 2.43
CA PRO A 110 -20.77 -4.15 3.84
C PRO A 110 -19.38 -3.58 4.12
N PRO A 111 -19.03 -3.30 5.39
CA PRO A 111 -17.68 -3.00 5.78
C PRO A 111 -16.72 -4.07 5.27
N HIS A 112 -15.67 -3.67 4.57
CA HIS A 112 -14.71 -4.59 3.96
C HIS A 112 -13.32 -3.97 3.88
N GLY A 113 -12.33 -4.80 3.66
CA GLY A 113 -10.98 -4.42 3.35
C GLY A 113 -10.44 -5.22 2.16
N GLY A 114 -9.26 -4.88 1.76
CA GLY A 114 -8.57 -5.61 0.71
C GLY A 114 -7.08 -5.37 0.75
N LEU A 115 -6.34 -6.30 0.15
CA LEU A 115 -4.90 -6.21 0.02
C LEU A 115 -4.44 -6.79 -1.32
N GLY A 116 -3.28 -6.32 -1.77
CA GLY A 116 -2.55 -6.88 -2.90
C GLY A 116 -1.20 -7.40 -2.43
N ILE A 117 -0.87 -8.64 -2.82
CA ILE A 117 0.43 -9.26 -2.52
C ILE A 117 1.26 -9.29 -3.79
N GLY A 118 2.47 -8.71 -3.75
CA GLY A 118 3.46 -8.82 -4.81
C GLY A 118 4.12 -10.19 -4.77
N LEU A 119 3.57 -11.18 -5.49
CA LEU A 119 4.07 -12.55 -5.46
C LEU A 119 5.55 -12.65 -5.80
N GLU A 120 5.98 -11.97 -6.84
CA GLU A 120 7.38 -11.96 -7.28
C GLU A 120 8.29 -11.29 -6.24
N ARG A 121 7.83 -10.23 -5.59
CA ARG A 121 8.57 -9.57 -4.50
C ARG A 121 8.74 -10.51 -3.29
N LEU A 122 7.66 -11.19 -2.91
CA LEU A 122 7.70 -12.18 -1.83
C LEU A 122 8.66 -13.32 -2.14
N VAL A 123 8.54 -13.94 -3.31
CA VAL A 123 9.42 -15.04 -3.75
C VAL A 123 10.88 -14.59 -3.82
N MET A 124 11.13 -13.40 -4.40
CA MET A 124 12.48 -12.83 -4.47
C MET A 124 13.12 -12.72 -3.07
N LYS A 125 12.40 -12.17 -2.10
CA LYS A 125 12.91 -11.99 -0.74
C LYS A 125 13.03 -13.29 0.05
N LEU A 126 12.10 -14.24 -0.15
CA LEU A 126 12.18 -15.58 0.46
C LEU A 126 13.42 -16.35 0.01
N LEU A 127 13.72 -16.30 -1.28
CA LEU A 127 14.84 -17.02 -1.88
C LEU A 127 16.17 -16.24 -1.86
N GLY A 128 16.17 -14.99 -1.38
CA GLY A 128 17.37 -14.15 -1.38
C GLY A 128 17.86 -13.74 -2.77
N LEU A 129 16.94 -13.65 -3.75
CA LEU A 129 17.29 -13.26 -5.12
C LEU A 129 17.58 -11.76 -5.18
N SER A 130 18.50 -11.37 -6.07
CA SER A 130 18.89 -9.96 -6.24
C SER A 130 17.99 -9.18 -7.19
N ASN A 131 17.18 -9.86 -8.01
CA ASN A 131 16.32 -9.22 -9.01
C ASN A 131 14.97 -9.92 -9.10
N VAL A 132 13.91 -9.14 -9.10
CA VAL A 132 12.51 -9.62 -9.15
C VAL A 132 12.21 -10.44 -10.42
N ARG A 133 12.92 -10.22 -11.52
CA ARG A 133 12.81 -11.00 -12.75
C ARG A 133 13.14 -12.47 -12.57
N GLN A 134 14.00 -12.79 -11.62
CA GLN A 134 14.39 -14.18 -11.30
C GLN A 134 13.23 -14.94 -10.60
N ALA A 135 12.26 -14.22 -10.08
CA ALA A 135 11.07 -14.78 -9.43
C ALA A 135 9.87 -14.95 -10.39
N SER A 136 10.04 -14.66 -11.69
CA SER A 136 9.00 -14.83 -12.71
C SER A 136 9.47 -15.79 -13.81
N MET A 137 8.58 -16.71 -14.24
CA MET A 137 8.88 -17.60 -15.39
C MET A 137 8.97 -16.84 -16.70
N PHE A 138 8.20 -15.78 -16.86
CA PHE A 138 8.11 -14.97 -18.08
C PHE A 138 8.29 -13.49 -17.77
N PRO A 139 9.50 -13.08 -17.31
CA PRO A 139 9.72 -11.68 -16.94
C PRO A 139 9.64 -10.78 -18.17
N ARG A 140 8.93 -9.66 -18.01
CA ARG A 140 8.81 -8.60 -19.02
C ARG A 140 9.45 -7.32 -18.52
N ASP A 141 10.08 -6.60 -19.40
CA ASP A 141 10.62 -5.27 -19.17
C ASP A 141 10.70 -4.47 -20.49
N ILE A 142 11.26 -3.27 -20.44
CA ILE A 142 11.38 -2.41 -21.63
C ILE A 142 12.24 -3.02 -22.76
N ASN A 143 13.08 -4.00 -22.45
CA ASN A 143 13.97 -4.66 -23.41
C ASN A 143 13.47 -6.08 -23.79
N ARG A 144 12.48 -6.61 -23.06
CA ARG A 144 11.95 -7.96 -23.26
C ARG A 144 10.45 -7.99 -23.12
N LEU A 145 9.76 -7.95 -24.24
CA LEU A 145 8.28 -7.97 -24.32
C LEU A 145 7.70 -9.36 -24.54
N LEU A 146 8.50 -10.25 -25.13
CA LEU A 146 8.12 -11.65 -25.40
C LEU A 146 8.77 -12.61 -24.39
N PRO A 147 8.14 -13.76 -24.11
CA PRO A 147 8.68 -14.79 -23.22
C PRO A 147 10.05 -15.30 -23.65
#